data_ed6f45532dcbb1fe31d9135e40fc7ea5
#
_entry.id   ed6f45532dcbb1fe31d9135e40fc7ea5
#
_cell.length_a   1.000
_cell.length_b   1.000
_cell.length_c   1.000
_cell.angle_alpha   90.00
_cell.angle_beta   90.00
_cell.angle_gamma   90.00
#
_symmetry.space_group_name_H-M   'P 1'
#
loop_
_entity.id
_entity.type
_entity.pdbx_description
1 polymer ?
#
loop_
_entity_poly.entity_id
_entity_poly.type
_entity_poly.pdbx_seq_one_letter_code
_entity_poly.pdbx_strand_id
1 'polypeptide(L)'
;MIGTREPRARPVVLKPYSGHYVPLWRRILVWMILPAIVVFCLPYGFFYALFTPYLLVGFAVPIMVAAGLAIWALPDMRTSPTRSLTVFFYAYTAALILWPNYLAIALPGLPWITLIRLTGFPMVLALLICVSVSEEFRARLAEGLNAVPLIWKGMVLLVVVQLLSIGFSHSPGDSVNKFFVAQVNWTAVFFVSCYVFLKPGRVEQWAALVWAMAIIVGGIGLIEYPHGHVLWSGHIPSFLKIEDETVLRILEGASRDATGQYRISSTFTTALGLAEYMALALPFVLHFMASNYPRIIRLAALVSVPVILWVIIETDARLGMVGFFMSILLYLLFWGVRLWRAQKDSLVGVSIVVAYPAVFCAMVAATFFVGRIRNKVWGGGQYAASNEGRMAQVKAGMPMVFNHPIGHGIGMGGETLGYTNSAGMGTIDSYYLLIGLEYGIVGFVLYFGILLIAIYGAGRAAMFRALPQREYTFLVPLAVSLTNFLVIKSIFSNDDNHPLAFMMMGMAVALLFRMRKDSAAEAVPSASRPALDFTRTAIAARRAG
;
A
#
# COMPACT_ATOMS: atom_id res chain seq x y z
N MET A 1 30.80 53.11 -40.92
CA MET A 1 30.47 52.89 -39.51
C MET A 1 28.96 52.91 -39.37
N ILE A 2 28.35 51.74 -39.41
CA ILE A 2 26.90 51.55 -39.14
C ILE A 2 26.82 50.63 -37.94
N GLY A 3 26.57 51.26 -36.78
CA GLY A 3 26.45 50.52 -35.53
C GLY A 3 25.17 49.71 -35.51
N THR A 4 25.28 48.40 -35.40
CA THR A 4 24.18 47.46 -35.13
C THR A 4 23.72 47.64 -33.70
N ARG A 5 22.53 48.25 -33.50
CA ARG A 5 21.87 48.31 -32.21
C ARG A 5 21.42 46.91 -31.81
N GLU A 6 22.00 46.35 -30.76
CA GLU A 6 21.47 45.18 -30.10
C GLU A 6 20.01 45.40 -29.67
N PRO A 7 19.12 44.45 -29.81
CA PRO A 7 17.74 44.55 -29.36
C PRO A 7 17.76 44.61 -27.82
N ARG A 8 17.44 45.79 -27.25
CA ARG A 8 17.21 45.94 -25.79
C ARG A 8 16.18 44.87 -25.33
N ALA A 9 16.62 43.99 -24.46
CA ALA A 9 15.72 43.07 -23.76
C ALA A 9 14.58 43.91 -23.12
N ARG A 10 13.34 43.63 -23.50
CA ARG A 10 12.16 44.25 -22.90
C ARG A 10 12.20 43.95 -21.41
N PRO A 11 12.05 44.96 -20.54
CA PRO A 11 11.97 44.72 -19.10
C PRO A 11 10.82 43.74 -18.86
N VAL A 12 11.10 42.63 -18.16
CA VAL A 12 10.07 41.70 -17.70
C VAL A 12 9.21 42.47 -16.72
N VAL A 13 8.12 43.03 -17.21
CA VAL A 13 7.10 43.64 -16.35
C VAL A 13 6.52 42.48 -15.55
N LEU A 14 6.82 42.47 -14.24
CA LEU A 14 6.18 41.55 -13.31
C LEU A 14 4.67 41.73 -13.52
N LYS A 15 4.01 40.65 -13.98
CA LYS A 15 2.56 40.65 -14.08
C LYS A 15 2.02 41.03 -12.72
N PRO A 16 1.13 42.04 -12.60
CA PRO A 16 0.52 42.36 -11.33
C PRO A 16 -0.08 41.07 -10.77
N TYR A 17 0.09 40.87 -9.46
CA TYR A 17 -0.49 39.76 -8.72
C TYR A 17 -2.01 39.75 -8.99
N SER A 18 -2.43 38.95 -9.94
CA SER A 18 -3.84 38.65 -10.16
C SER A 18 -4.24 37.68 -9.06
N GLY A 19 -4.59 38.22 -7.90
CA GLY A 19 -5.24 37.41 -6.88
C GLY A 19 -6.36 36.65 -7.56
N HIS A 20 -6.39 35.32 -7.41
CA HIS A 20 -7.45 34.49 -7.96
C HIS A 20 -8.78 35.12 -7.55
N TYR A 21 -9.59 35.51 -8.53
CA TYR A 21 -10.92 36.07 -8.27
C TYR A 21 -11.74 35.00 -7.56
N VAL A 22 -11.75 35.08 -6.22
CA VAL A 22 -12.58 34.22 -5.40
C VAL A 22 -14.00 34.79 -5.49
N PRO A 23 -14.95 34.08 -6.12
CA PRO A 23 -16.31 34.57 -6.27
C PRO A 23 -16.92 34.90 -4.91
N LEU A 24 -17.76 35.93 -4.89
CA LEU A 24 -18.30 36.52 -3.66
C LEU A 24 -18.96 35.48 -2.75
N TRP A 25 -19.69 34.51 -3.35
CA TRP A 25 -20.34 33.43 -2.63
C TRP A 25 -19.34 32.54 -1.85
N ARG A 26 -18.14 32.31 -2.39
CA ARG A 26 -17.08 31.56 -1.70
C ARG A 26 -16.51 32.33 -0.50
N ARG A 27 -16.36 33.65 -0.63
CA ARG A 27 -15.97 34.50 0.50
C ARG A 27 -17.03 34.49 1.60
N ILE A 28 -18.32 34.63 1.23
CA ILE A 28 -19.45 34.55 2.17
C ILE A 28 -19.49 33.18 2.84
N LEU A 29 -19.31 32.08 2.10
CA LEU A 29 -19.28 30.72 2.64
C LEU A 29 -18.16 30.54 3.68
N VAL A 30 -16.95 31.05 3.40
CA VAL A 30 -15.81 31.00 4.33
C VAL A 30 -16.10 31.82 5.58
N TRP A 31 -16.68 33.03 5.44
CA TRP A 31 -17.05 33.88 6.56
C TRP A 31 -18.20 33.32 7.40
N MET A 32 -19.06 32.48 6.81
CA MET A 32 -20.14 31.78 7.53
C MET A 32 -19.66 30.48 8.18
N ILE A 33 -18.75 29.72 7.52
CA ILE A 33 -18.23 28.46 8.04
C ILE A 33 -17.42 28.69 9.31
N LEU A 34 -16.58 29.72 9.36
CA LEU A 34 -15.73 29.98 10.52
C LEU A 34 -16.52 30.29 11.81
N PRO A 35 -17.52 31.19 11.82
CA PRO A 35 -18.41 31.36 12.96
C PRO A 35 -19.25 30.12 13.28
N ALA A 36 -19.72 29.39 12.26
CA ALA A 36 -20.50 28.17 12.47
C ALA A 36 -19.66 27.08 13.17
N ILE A 37 -18.39 26.92 12.79
CA ILE A 37 -17.46 26.02 13.46
C ILE A 37 -17.20 26.46 14.90
N VAL A 38 -16.98 27.74 15.15
CA VAL A 38 -16.76 28.26 16.53
C VAL A 38 -18.01 28.03 17.39
N VAL A 39 -19.20 28.33 16.84
CA VAL A 39 -20.48 28.12 17.53
C VAL A 39 -20.75 26.64 17.78
N PHE A 40 -20.32 25.74 16.89
CA PHE A 40 -20.44 24.28 17.09
C PHE A 40 -19.41 23.74 18.08
N CYS A 41 -18.18 24.26 18.05
CA CYS A 41 -17.11 23.82 18.96
C CYS A 41 -17.39 24.21 20.42
N LEU A 42 -18.09 25.31 20.70
CA LEU A 42 -18.42 25.72 22.07
C LEU A 42 -19.35 24.73 22.80
N PRO A 43 -20.56 24.40 22.28
CA PRO A 43 -21.40 23.38 22.91
C PRO A 43 -20.76 21.98 22.87
N TYR A 44 -20.05 21.64 21.80
CA TYR A 44 -19.33 20.36 21.72
C TYR A 44 -18.28 20.23 22.83
N GLY A 45 -17.46 21.27 23.04
CA GLY A 45 -16.47 21.30 24.12
C GLY A 45 -17.13 21.24 25.50
N PHE A 46 -18.24 21.93 25.71
CA PHE A 46 -19.00 21.91 26.96
C PHE A 46 -19.62 20.53 27.24
N PHE A 47 -20.33 19.93 26.29
CA PHE A 47 -20.88 18.57 26.44
C PHE A 47 -19.78 17.53 26.61
N TYR A 48 -18.68 17.68 25.90
CA TYR A 48 -17.54 16.77 26.00
C TYR A 48 -16.87 16.85 27.37
N ALA A 49 -16.75 18.02 27.97
CA ALA A 49 -16.20 18.19 29.33
C ALA A 49 -17.09 17.55 30.40
N LEU A 50 -18.40 17.47 30.18
CA LEU A 50 -19.34 16.86 31.12
C LEU A 50 -19.37 15.31 31.07
N PHE A 51 -18.97 14.70 29.94
CA PHE A 51 -19.15 13.26 29.69
C PHE A 51 -17.84 12.45 29.62
N THR A 52 -16.72 12.95 30.14
CA THR A 52 -15.43 12.31 29.92
C THR A 52 -14.95 11.28 30.91
N PRO A 53 -14.26 10.20 30.40
CA PRO A 53 -12.84 10.00 30.71
C PRO A 53 -11.85 10.47 29.60
N TYR A 54 -12.32 10.98 28.47
CA TYR A 54 -11.50 11.26 27.28
C TYR A 54 -11.29 12.76 26.97
N LEU A 55 -10.97 13.57 27.99
CA LEU A 55 -10.82 15.02 27.91
C LEU A 55 -9.86 15.45 26.77
N LEU A 56 -8.77 14.71 26.56
CA LEU A 56 -7.77 15.00 25.53
C LEU A 56 -8.29 14.82 24.10
N VAL A 57 -9.19 13.87 23.86
CA VAL A 57 -9.78 13.65 22.51
C VAL A 57 -10.71 14.82 22.14
N GLY A 58 -11.46 15.37 23.13
CA GLY A 58 -12.31 16.55 22.90
C GLY A 58 -11.56 17.79 22.44
N PHE A 59 -10.35 17.99 22.93
CA PHE A 59 -9.48 19.08 22.45
C PHE A 59 -8.81 18.75 21.11
N ALA A 60 -8.58 17.48 20.81
CA ALA A 60 -7.92 17.09 19.57
C ALA A 60 -8.75 17.45 18.32
N VAL A 61 -10.08 17.28 18.36
CA VAL A 61 -10.96 17.58 17.21
C VAL A 61 -10.96 19.06 16.82
N PRO A 62 -11.16 20.04 17.70
CA PRO A 62 -11.03 21.46 17.37
C PRO A 62 -9.64 21.83 16.84
N ILE A 63 -8.57 21.27 17.42
CA ILE A 63 -7.20 21.50 16.96
C ILE A 63 -7.01 20.95 15.54
N MET A 64 -7.50 19.75 15.26
CA MET A 64 -7.43 19.15 13.92
C MET A 64 -8.22 19.96 12.89
N VAL A 65 -9.41 20.45 13.24
CA VAL A 65 -10.21 21.33 12.38
C VAL A 65 -9.48 22.65 12.14
N ALA A 66 -8.94 23.29 13.18
CA ALA A 66 -8.16 24.52 13.06
C ALA A 66 -6.91 24.31 12.19
N ALA A 67 -6.18 23.21 12.38
CA ALA A 67 -5.03 22.84 11.56
C ALA A 67 -5.44 22.62 10.09
N GLY A 68 -6.56 21.91 9.85
CA GLY A 68 -7.11 21.71 8.51
C GLY A 68 -7.47 23.04 7.82
N LEU A 69 -8.11 23.95 8.54
CA LEU A 69 -8.43 25.30 8.04
C LEU A 69 -7.17 26.12 7.78
N ALA A 70 -6.17 26.07 8.68
CA ALA A 70 -4.89 26.74 8.48
C ALA A 70 -4.18 26.21 7.22
N ILE A 71 -4.13 24.90 7.04
CA ILE A 71 -3.55 24.29 5.83
C ILE A 71 -4.32 24.72 4.58
N TRP A 72 -5.65 24.71 4.63
CA TRP A 72 -6.48 25.12 3.50
C TRP A 72 -6.32 26.61 3.16
N ALA A 73 -6.07 27.46 4.15
CA ALA A 73 -5.87 28.89 3.99
C ALA A 73 -4.44 29.27 3.56
N LEU A 74 -3.51 28.30 3.46
CA LEU A 74 -2.13 28.57 3.02
C LEU A 74 -2.12 29.19 1.62
N PRO A 75 -1.24 30.19 1.37
CA PRO A 75 -1.12 30.80 0.05
C PRO A 75 -0.52 29.83 -0.97
N ASP A 76 -0.91 29.97 -2.24
CA ASP A 76 -0.26 29.24 -3.34
C ASP A 76 1.22 29.62 -3.43
N MET A 77 2.09 28.63 -3.32
CA MET A 77 3.55 28.77 -3.43
C MET A 77 4.07 28.04 -4.68
N ARG A 78 5.17 28.55 -5.24
CA ARG A 78 5.85 27.87 -6.36
C ARG A 78 6.55 26.58 -5.95
N THR A 79 6.97 26.47 -4.69
CA THR A 79 7.71 25.31 -4.16
C THR A 79 6.90 24.63 -3.09
N SER A 80 6.66 23.33 -3.27
CA SER A 80 6.00 22.48 -2.28
C SER A 80 7.01 21.57 -1.57
N PRO A 81 6.76 21.15 -0.32
CA PRO A 81 7.68 20.33 0.47
C PRO A 81 7.73 18.86 0.02
N THR A 82 7.87 18.62 -1.28
CA THR A 82 7.88 17.27 -1.87
C THR A 82 9.06 16.41 -1.40
N ARG A 83 10.16 17.05 -0.97
CA ARG A 83 11.30 16.32 -0.39
C ARG A 83 10.91 15.72 0.96
N SER A 84 10.28 16.49 1.83
CA SER A 84 9.80 16.03 3.13
C SER A 84 8.75 14.91 2.96
N LEU A 85 7.80 15.10 2.03
CA LEU A 85 6.82 14.07 1.69
C LEU A 85 7.49 12.75 1.29
N THR A 86 8.54 12.81 0.46
CA THR A 86 9.29 11.62 0.05
C THR A 86 10.04 10.97 1.21
N VAL A 87 10.68 11.76 2.08
CA VAL A 87 11.40 11.25 3.25
C VAL A 87 10.45 10.54 4.20
N PHE A 88 9.30 11.17 4.53
CA PHE A 88 8.29 10.55 5.38
C PHE A 88 7.69 9.30 4.77
N PHE A 89 7.51 9.23 3.46
CA PHE A 89 7.04 8.03 2.78
C PHE A 89 8.01 6.85 2.95
N TYR A 90 9.32 7.06 2.77
CA TYR A 90 10.30 6.00 2.99
C TYR A 90 10.45 5.66 4.48
N ALA A 91 10.42 6.65 5.38
CA ALA A 91 10.44 6.44 6.82
C ALA A 91 9.21 5.63 7.29
N TYR A 92 8.03 5.96 6.77
CA TYR A 92 6.80 5.21 7.02
C TYR A 92 6.91 3.75 6.51
N THR A 93 7.45 3.54 5.30
CA THR A 93 7.67 2.19 4.76
C THR A 93 8.62 1.38 5.66
N ALA A 94 9.70 1.99 6.14
CA ALA A 94 10.65 1.35 7.04
C ALA A 94 10.02 1.06 8.41
N ALA A 95 9.29 2.03 8.98
CA ALA A 95 8.60 1.86 10.27
C ALA A 95 7.55 0.74 10.20
N LEU A 96 6.81 0.65 9.09
CA LEU A 96 5.79 -0.38 8.88
C LEU A 96 6.34 -1.81 8.98
N ILE A 97 7.56 -2.02 8.52
CA ILE A 97 8.13 -3.37 8.37
C ILE A 97 9.14 -3.68 9.49
N LEU A 98 9.98 -2.71 9.84
CA LEU A 98 11.09 -2.94 10.77
C LEU A 98 10.72 -2.71 12.23
N TRP A 99 9.61 -2.02 12.54
CA TRP A 99 9.24 -1.68 13.91
C TRP A 99 7.99 -2.44 14.36
N PRO A 100 8.06 -3.15 15.51
CA PRO A 100 6.90 -3.83 16.05
C PRO A 100 5.80 -2.83 16.42
N ASN A 101 4.61 -3.02 15.86
CA ASN A 101 3.47 -2.11 16.06
C ASN A 101 2.94 -2.10 17.50
N TYR A 102 3.23 -3.13 18.26
CA TYR A 102 2.84 -3.26 19.67
C TYR A 102 3.84 -2.61 20.63
N LEU A 103 4.95 -2.05 20.13
CA LEU A 103 5.83 -1.18 20.91
C LEU A 103 5.44 0.27 20.68
N ALA A 104 4.82 0.89 21.68
CA ALA A 104 4.27 2.22 21.56
C ALA A 104 4.30 2.97 22.88
N ILE A 105 4.23 4.29 22.81
CA ILE A 105 4.03 5.13 23.99
C ILE A 105 2.53 5.18 24.28
N ALA A 106 2.11 4.64 25.42
CA ALA A 106 0.73 4.69 25.88
C ALA A 106 0.56 5.86 26.85
N LEU A 107 -0.21 6.87 26.44
CA LEU A 107 -0.61 7.97 27.32
C LEU A 107 -2.10 7.84 27.64
N PRO A 108 -2.51 8.07 28.91
CA PRO A 108 -3.90 7.99 29.30
C PRO A 108 -4.79 8.89 28.43
N GLY A 109 -5.88 8.34 27.88
CA GLY A 109 -6.82 9.08 27.04
C GLY A 109 -6.36 9.40 25.62
N LEU A 110 -5.18 8.94 25.20
CA LEU A 110 -4.70 9.06 23.82
C LEU A 110 -4.52 7.68 23.19
N PRO A 111 -4.73 7.57 21.86
CA PRO A 111 -4.37 6.36 21.13
C PRO A 111 -2.85 6.10 21.23
N TRP A 112 -2.46 4.84 21.27
CA TRP A 112 -1.05 4.45 21.32
C TRP A 112 -0.21 5.14 20.24
N ILE A 113 0.88 5.79 20.64
CA ILE A 113 1.80 6.48 19.75
C ILE A 113 2.83 5.47 19.26
N THR A 114 2.51 4.81 18.13
CA THR A 114 3.41 3.88 17.44
C THR A 114 4.35 4.61 16.48
N LEU A 115 5.47 4.01 16.11
CA LEU A 115 6.39 4.59 15.12
C LEU A 115 5.70 4.76 13.74
N ILE A 116 4.77 3.88 13.39
CA ILE A 116 3.96 4.01 12.17
C ILE A 116 3.11 5.28 12.21
N ARG A 117 2.47 5.58 13.35
CA ARG A 117 1.71 6.82 13.51
C ARG A 117 2.62 8.05 13.48
N LEU A 118 3.79 7.96 14.15
CA LEU A 118 4.77 9.05 14.20
C LEU A 118 5.35 9.39 12.81
N THR A 119 5.42 8.45 11.90
CA THR A 119 5.86 8.69 10.51
C THR A 119 4.70 8.94 9.56
N GLY A 120 3.56 8.31 9.79
CA GLY A 120 2.37 8.41 8.95
C GLY A 120 1.66 9.75 9.05
N PHE A 121 1.48 10.29 10.26
CA PHE A 121 0.85 11.61 10.42
C PHE A 121 1.62 12.75 9.75
N PRO A 122 2.96 12.89 9.92
CA PRO A 122 3.73 13.86 9.15
C PRO A 122 3.68 13.66 7.65
N MET A 123 3.60 12.40 7.18
CA MET A 123 3.41 12.09 5.76
C MET A 123 2.08 12.63 5.24
N VAL A 124 0.97 12.40 5.97
CA VAL A 124 -0.35 12.94 5.63
C VAL A 124 -0.35 14.46 5.67
N LEU A 125 0.22 15.04 6.71
CA LEU A 125 0.35 16.50 6.84
C LEU A 125 1.13 17.11 5.65
N ALA A 126 2.26 16.50 5.29
CA ALA A 126 3.05 16.93 4.13
C ALA A 126 2.25 16.79 2.81
N LEU A 127 1.45 15.72 2.66
CA LEU A 127 0.56 15.56 1.50
C LEU A 127 -0.48 16.70 1.45
N LEU A 128 -1.16 16.98 2.56
CA LEU A 128 -2.18 18.03 2.63
C LEU A 128 -1.59 19.41 2.34
N ILE A 129 -0.40 19.71 2.88
CA ILE A 129 0.32 20.95 2.58
C ILE A 129 0.67 21.02 1.08
N CYS A 130 1.22 19.93 0.49
CA CYS A 130 1.55 19.92 -0.93
C CYS A 130 0.31 20.15 -1.81
N VAL A 131 -0.81 19.52 -1.47
CA VAL A 131 -2.08 19.68 -2.20
C VAL A 131 -2.64 21.10 -2.03
N SER A 132 -2.54 21.71 -0.85
CA SER A 132 -3.03 23.05 -0.61
C SER A 132 -2.19 24.11 -1.33
N VAL A 133 -0.87 24.05 -1.16
CA VAL A 133 0.07 25.12 -1.51
C VAL A 133 0.47 25.14 -2.98
N SER A 134 0.47 23.98 -3.69
CA SER A 134 1.11 23.89 -5.01
C SER A 134 0.16 23.42 -6.12
N GLU A 135 -0.11 24.33 -7.06
CA GLU A 135 -0.84 24.00 -8.28
C GLU A 135 -0.09 22.95 -9.14
N GLU A 136 1.23 23.09 -9.23
CA GLU A 136 2.06 22.14 -9.97
C GLU A 136 1.98 20.72 -9.38
N PHE A 137 1.96 20.60 -8.05
CA PHE A 137 1.78 19.32 -7.37
C PHE A 137 0.41 18.71 -7.71
N ARG A 138 -0.67 19.50 -7.59
CA ARG A 138 -2.04 19.08 -7.93
C ARG A 138 -2.15 18.62 -9.38
N ALA A 139 -1.59 19.40 -10.31
CA ALA A 139 -1.61 19.08 -11.74
C ALA A 139 -0.88 17.76 -12.03
N ARG A 140 0.35 17.60 -11.52
CA ARG A 140 1.14 16.37 -11.72
C ARG A 140 0.48 15.14 -11.10
N LEU A 141 -0.07 15.27 -9.91
CA LEU A 141 -0.80 14.17 -9.25
C LEU A 141 -2.05 13.81 -10.05
N ALA A 142 -2.83 14.79 -10.48
CA ALA A 142 -4.04 14.59 -11.28
C ALA A 142 -3.73 13.92 -12.63
N GLU A 143 -2.66 14.35 -13.33
CA GLU A 143 -2.20 13.68 -14.56
C GLU A 143 -1.89 12.19 -14.31
N GLY A 144 -1.13 11.90 -13.24
CA GLY A 144 -0.79 10.53 -12.86
C GLY A 144 -2.03 9.68 -12.58
N LEU A 145 -2.92 10.18 -11.73
CA LEU A 145 -4.16 9.49 -11.34
C LEU A 145 -5.10 9.23 -12.52
N ASN A 146 -5.17 10.16 -13.48
CA ASN A 146 -6.00 10.04 -14.67
C ASN A 146 -5.48 8.98 -15.69
N ALA A 147 -4.30 8.39 -15.46
CA ALA A 147 -3.89 7.21 -16.22
C ALA A 147 -4.82 6.01 -15.99
N VAL A 148 -5.32 5.83 -14.76
CA VAL A 148 -6.31 4.79 -14.42
C VAL A 148 -7.38 5.39 -13.51
N PRO A 149 -8.32 6.18 -14.07
CA PRO A 149 -9.26 6.98 -13.27
C PRO A 149 -10.19 6.16 -12.39
N LEU A 150 -10.46 4.90 -12.75
CA LEU A 150 -11.31 4.01 -11.95
C LEU A 150 -10.71 3.71 -10.57
N ILE A 151 -9.38 3.67 -10.44
CA ILE A 151 -8.75 3.36 -9.14
C ILE A 151 -8.96 4.53 -8.17
N TRP A 152 -8.58 5.76 -8.54
CA TRP A 152 -8.71 6.87 -7.60
C TRP A 152 -10.18 7.25 -7.33
N LYS A 153 -11.07 7.13 -8.34
CA LYS A 153 -12.52 7.34 -8.14
C LYS A 153 -13.11 6.28 -7.22
N GLY A 154 -12.70 5.01 -7.41
CA GLY A 154 -13.07 3.92 -6.53
C GLY A 154 -12.57 4.12 -5.10
N MET A 155 -11.32 4.62 -4.91
CA MET A 155 -10.78 4.99 -3.60
C MET A 155 -11.62 6.06 -2.91
N VAL A 156 -11.98 7.13 -3.62
CA VAL A 156 -12.83 8.21 -3.06
C VAL A 156 -14.22 7.66 -2.69
N LEU A 157 -14.80 6.82 -3.55
CA LEU A 157 -16.09 6.20 -3.25
C LEU A 157 -16.00 5.24 -2.05
N LEU A 158 -14.91 4.49 -1.92
CA LEU A 158 -14.65 3.64 -0.75
C LEU A 158 -14.59 4.47 0.54
N VAL A 159 -13.91 5.62 0.53
CA VAL A 159 -13.89 6.56 1.67
C VAL A 159 -15.29 7.02 2.05
N VAL A 160 -16.13 7.33 1.05
CA VAL A 160 -17.53 7.71 1.30
C VAL A 160 -18.31 6.55 1.93
N VAL A 161 -18.15 5.31 1.43
CA VAL A 161 -18.80 4.13 2.02
C VAL A 161 -18.33 3.89 3.45
N GLN A 162 -17.01 4.00 3.72
CA GLN A 162 -16.46 3.90 5.07
C GLN A 162 -17.07 4.94 6.01
N LEU A 163 -17.19 6.18 5.56
CA LEU A 163 -17.80 7.25 6.36
C LEU A 163 -19.29 6.98 6.63
N LEU A 164 -20.04 6.54 5.62
CA LEU A 164 -21.45 6.19 5.77
C LEU A 164 -21.63 4.99 6.71
N SER A 165 -20.73 4.00 6.67
CA SER A 165 -20.81 2.81 7.52
C SER A 165 -20.70 3.14 9.01
N ILE A 166 -20.04 4.25 9.40
CA ILE A 166 -19.93 4.69 10.80
C ILE A 166 -21.32 4.92 11.41
N GLY A 167 -22.28 5.41 10.60
CA GLY A 167 -23.67 5.63 11.04
C GLY A 167 -24.43 4.34 11.44
N PHE A 168 -23.93 3.19 11.03
CA PHE A 168 -24.50 1.87 11.36
C PHE A 168 -23.68 1.12 12.43
N SER A 169 -22.66 1.75 12.98
CA SER A 169 -21.76 1.14 13.96
C SER A 169 -22.39 1.04 15.35
N HIS A 170 -22.18 -0.08 16.05
CA HIS A 170 -22.52 -0.24 17.46
C HIS A 170 -21.63 0.61 18.37
N SER A 171 -20.35 0.87 17.96
CA SER A 171 -19.40 1.73 18.63
C SER A 171 -18.89 2.81 17.68
N PRO A 172 -19.60 3.95 17.51
CA PRO A 172 -19.20 5.00 16.59
C PRO A 172 -17.82 5.59 16.89
N GLY A 173 -17.41 5.66 18.16
CA GLY A 173 -16.09 6.16 18.58
C GLY A 173 -14.94 5.30 18.05
N ASP A 174 -15.04 3.99 18.17
CA ASP A 174 -14.04 3.04 17.66
C ASP A 174 -14.02 3.04 16.13
N SER A 175 -15.20 3.12 15.51
CA SER A 175 -15.31 3.23 14.05
C SER A 175 -14.66 4.52 13.52
N VAL A 176 -14.81 5.66 14.18
CA VAL A 176 -14.13 6.91 13.82
C VAL A 176 -12.61 6.74 13.93
N ASN A 177 -12.11 6.14 15.01
CA ASN A 177 -10.67 5.87 15.16
C ASN A 177 -10.15 4.96 14.03
N LYS A 178 -10.85 3.87 13.74
CA LYS A 178 -10.50 2.96 12.64
C LYS A 178 -10.57 3.64 11.28
N PHE A 179 -11.55 4.53 11.05
CA PHE A 179 -11.66 5.33 9.85
C PHE A 179 -10.41 6.19 9.64
N PHE A 180 -9.96 6.95 10.64
CA PHE A 180 -8.75 7.74 10.52
C PHE A 180 -7.50 6.89 10.26
N VAL A 181 -7.38 5.74 10.91
CA VAL A 181 -6.29 4.78 10.66
C VAL A 181 -6.32 4.29 9.20
N ALA A 182 -7.50 3.97 8.67
CA ALA A 182 -7.65 3.56 7.28
C ALA A 182 -7.29 4.69 6.30
N GLN A 183 -7.67 5.96 6.60
CA GLN A 183 -7.28 7.08 5.74
C GLN A 183 -5.77 7.28 5.67
N VAL A 184 -5.03 7.08 6.77
CA VAL A 184 -3.56 7.15 6.78
C VAL A 184 -2.96 5.97 6.01
N ASN A 185 -3.40 4.75 6.32
CA ASN A 185 -2.76 3.51 5.88
C ASN A 185 -3.15 3.09 4.45
N TRP A 186 -4.29 3.55 3.94
CA TRP A 186 -4.79 3.18 2.61
C TRP A 186 -4.80 4.39 1.69
N THR A 187 -5.63 5.38 2.00
CA THR A 187 -5.91 6.51 1.11
C THR A 187 -4.69 7.41 0.93
N ALA A 188 -4.12 7.92 2.01
CA ALA A 188 -2.97 8.82 1.92
C ALA A 188 -1.75 8.13 1.33
N VAL A 189 -1.46 6.90 1.76
CA VAL A 189 -0.36 6.08 1.25
C VAL A 189 -0.49 5.86 -0.26
N PHE A 190 -1.70 5.58 -0.77
CA PHE A 190 -1.95 5.44 -2.21
C PHE A 190 -1.62 6.73 -2.98
N PHE A 191 -2.13 7.89 -2.54
CA PHE A 191 -1.88 9.15 -3.23
C PHE A 191 -0.41 9.58 -3.16
N VAL A 192 0.22 9.41 -1.99
CA VAL A 192 1.65 9.72 -1.81
C VAL A 192 2.50 8.82 -2.70
N SER A 193 2.25 7.52 -2.71
CA SER A 193 3.00 6.57 -3.54
C SER A 193 2.84 6.86 -5.03
N CYS A 194 1.60 7.18 -5.48
CA CYS A 194 1.38 7.59 -6.86
C CYS A 194 2.28 8.77 -7.24
N TYR A 195 2.36 9.81 -6.40
CA TYR A 195 3.22 10.96 -6.66
C TYR A 195 4.72 10.63 -6.60
N VAL A 196 5.16 9.90 -5.57
CA VAL A 196 6.58 9.55 -5.37
C VAL A 196 7.12 8.78 -6.56
N PHE A 197 6.36 7.82 -7.08
CA PHE A 197 6.78 6.96 -8.18
C PHE A 197 6.63 7.58 -9.58
N LEU A 198 6.08 8.78 -9.70
CA LEU A 198 6.20 9.57 -10.94
C LEU A 198 7.65 9.93 -11.27
N LYS A 199 8.53 9.97 -10.26
CA LYS A 199 9.96 10.25 -10.46
C LYS A 199 10.71 8.98 -10.87
N PRO A 200 11.54 9.02 -11.94
CA PRO A 200 12.42 7.90 -12.31
C PRO A 200 13.38 7.51 -11.19
N GLY A 201 13.75 6.23 -11.11
CA GLY A 201 14.66 5.65 -10.12
C GLY A 201 13.99 5.28 -8.78
N ARG A 202 12.81 5.81 -8.46
CA ARG A 202 12.15 5.60 -7.17
C ARG A 202 11.55 4.21 -7.00
N VAL A 203 11.06 3.62 -8.08
CA VAL A 203 10.47 2.26 -8.07
C VAL A 203 11.53 1.23 -7.71
N GLU A 204 12.70 1.33 -8.35
CA GLU A 204 13.83 0.44 -8.09
C GLU A 204 14.36 0.60 -6.66
N GLN A 205 14.49 1.84 -6.18
CA GLN A 205 14.90 2.12 -4.80
C GLN A 205 13.95 1.52 -3.77
N TRP A 206 12.64 1.68 -3.97
CA TRP A 206 11.64 1.13 -3.06
C TRP A 206 11.62 -0.40 -3.09
N ALA A 207 11.70 -1.01 -4.27
CA ALA A 207 11.75 -2.46 -4.42
C ALA A 207 13.02 -3.06 -3.73
N ALA A 208 14.16 -2.39 -3.87
CA ALA A 208 15.38 -2.78 -3.18
C ALA A 208 15.26 -2.63 -1.65
N LEU A 209 14.59 -1.57 -1.18
CA LEU A 209 14.31 -1.36 0.24
C LEU A 209 13.41 -2.48 0.80
N VAL A 210 12.31 -2.82 0.11
CA VAL A 210 11.41 -3.93 0.50
C VAL A 210 12.18 -5.25 0.55
N TRP A 211 13.03 -5.53 -0.43
CA TRP A 211 13.89 -6.71 -0.40
C TRP A 211 14.85 -6.71 0.78
N ALA A 212 15.58 -5.62 1.01
CA ALA A 212 16.53 -5.52 2.13
C ALA A 212 15.82 -5.72 3.48
N MET A 213 14.66 -5.09 3.66
CA MET A 213 13.84 -5.26 4.86
C MET A 213 13.35 -6.71 5.02
N ALA A 214 13.00 -7.42 3.94
CA ALA A 214 12.62 -8.83 4.00
C ALA A 214 13.77 -9.71 4.53
N ILE A 215 15.00 -9.42 4.15
CA ILE A 215 16.18 -10.15 4.66
C ILE A 215 16.42 -9.80 6.13
N ILE A 216 16.27 -8.53 6.54
CA ILE A 216 16.45 -8.10 7.94
C ILE A 216 15.41 -8.77 8.84
N VAL A 217 14.11 -8.62 8.53
CA VAL A 217 13.06 -9.21 9.40
C VAL A 217 13.05 -10.73 9.34
N GLY A 218 13.41 -11.30 8.18
CA GLY A 218 13.63 -12.74 8.06
C GLY A 218 14.77 -13.22 8.93
N GLY A 219 15.91 -12.52 8.93
CA GLY A 219 17.05 -12.81 9.80
C GLY A 219 16.70 -12.72 11.28
N ILE A 220 15.96 -11.68 11.69
CA ILE A 220 15.44 -11.54 13.06
C ILE A 220 14.59 -12.76 13.42
N GLY A 221 13.64 -13.16 12.56
CA GLY A 221 12.77 -14.31 12.80
C GLY A 221 13.53 -15.63 12.90
N LEU A 222 14.57 -15.84 12.08
CA LEU A 222 15.40 -17.05 12.17
C LEU A 222 16.24 -17.10 13.44
N ILE A 223 16.68 -15.95 13.99
CA ILE A 223 17.33 -15.87 15.28
C ILE A 223 16.32 -16.07 16.43
N GLU A 224 15.09 -15.57 16.28
CA GLU A 224 13.99 -15.73 17.23
C GLU A 224 13.59 -17.22 17.41
N TYR A 225 13.63 -18.01 16.37
CA TYR A 225 13.16 -19.40 16.35
C TYR A 225 13.71 -20.28 17.51
N PRO A 226 15.02 -20.35 17.73
CA PRO A 226 15.58 -21.17 18.83
C PRO A 226 15.27 -20.62 20.23
N HIS A 227 14.90 -19.36 20.37
CA HIS A 227 14.56 -18.75 21.65
C HIS A 227 13.10 -19.01 22.08
N GLY A 228 12.22 -19.33 21.14
CA GLY A 228 10.82 -19.59 21.40
C GLY A 228 9.99 -18.37 21.83
N HIS A 229 10.53 -17.17 21.71
CA HIS A 229 9.87 -15.89 21.96
C HIS A 229 10.56 -14.77 21.17
N VAL A 230 9.90 -13.63 21.02
CA VAL A 230 10.46 -12.47 20.30
C VAL A 230 11.71 -11.94 21.03
N LEU A 231 12.73 -11.53 20.26
CA LEU A 231 14.08 -11.22 20.79
C LEU A 231 14.11 -10.08 21.83
N TRP A 232 13.17 -9.14 21.76
CA TRP A 232 13.06 -8.02 22.71
C TRP A 232 12.16 -8.31 23.90
N SER A 233 11.58 -9.51 24.02
CA SER A 233 10.82 -9.90 25.18
C SER A 233 11.70 -9.79 26.44
N GLY A 234 11.20 -9.12 27.47
CA GLY A 234 11.97 -8.86 28.70
C GLY A 234 12.97 -7.68 28.66
N HIS A 235 13.24 -7.08 27.48
CA HIS A 235 14.17 -5.96 27.32
C HIS A 235 13.50 -4.66 26.85
N ILE A 236 12.16 -4.61 26.90
CA ILE A 236 11.38 -3.45 26.46
C ILE A 236 11.48 -2.34 27.50
N PRO A 237 11.92 -1.11 27.12
CA PRO A 237 11.90 0.03 28.03
C PRO A 237 10.50 0.31 28.55
N SER A 238 10.40 0.72 29.81
CA SER A 238 9.10 0.93 30.47
C SER A 238 8.17 1.90 29.75
N PHE A 239 8.73 2.92 29.08
CA PHE A 239 7.95 3.91 28.32
C PHE A 239 7.37 3.38 26.98
N LEU A 240 7.85 2.21 26.49
CA LEU A 240 7.32 1.52 25.29
C LEU A 240 6.50 0.28 25.65
N LYS A 241 6.46 -0.10 26.92
CA LYS A 241 5.75 -1.29 27.38
C LYS A 241 4.26 -0.97 27.51
N ILE A 242 3.45 -1.74 26.82
CA ILE A 242 1.99 -1.68 26.92
C ILE A 242 1.50 -2.85 27.75
N GLU A 243 0.73 -2.56 28.79
CA GLU A 243 0.08 -3.56 29.66
C GLU A 243 -1.29 -3.95 29.07
N ASP A 244 -1.26 -4.59 27.89
CA ASP A 244 -2.44 -5.12 27.20
C ASP A 244 -2.27 -6.64 27.05
N GLU A 245 -3.33 -7.40 27.30
CA GLU A 245 -3.30 -8.86 27.27
C GLU A 245 -2.87 -9.40 25.89
N THR A 246 -3.30 -8.75 24.83
CA THR A 246 -2.92 -9.13 23.45
C THR A 246 -1.43 -8.93 23.21
N VAL A 247 -0.88 -7.80 23.70
CA VAL A 247 0.56 -7.50 23.59
C VAL A 247 1.38 -8.49 24.41
N LEU A 248 0.96 -8.80 25.64
CA LEU A 248 1.65 -9.78 26.48
C LEU A 248 1.71 -11.16 25.82
N ARG A 249 0.62 -11.61 25.20
CA ARG A 249 0.58 -12.87 24.44
C ARG A 249 1.53 -12.86 23.23
N ILE A 250 1.64 -11.73 22.53
CA ILE A 250 2.61 -11.60 21.41
C ILE A 250 4.04 -11.73 21.94
N LEU A 251 4.33 -11.13 23.10
CA LEU A 251 5.66 -11.15 23.71
C LEU A 251 6.04 -12.52 24.30
N GLU A 252 5.06 -13.26 24.82
CA GLU A 252 5.23 -14.63 25.32
C GLU A 252 5.46 -15.64 24.18
N GLY A 253 5.08 -15.26 22.98
CA GLY A 253 5.25 -16.08 21.79
C GLY A 253 4.02 -16.92 21.42
N ALA A 254 3.64 -16.84 20.16
CA ALA A 254 2.52 -17.63 19.66
C ALA A 254 2.94 -19.07 19.38
N SER A 255 2.58 -20.00 20.24
CA SER A 255 2.61 -21.42 19.92
C SER A 255 1.31 -21.84 19.23
N ARG A 256 1.39 -22.87 18.40
CA ARG A 256 0.18 -23.45 17.81
C ARG A 256 -0.46 -24.40 18.81
N ASP A 257 -1.71 -24.17 19.19
CA ASP A 257 -2.44 -25.00 20.16
C ASP A 257 -2.41 -26.50 19.80
N ALA A 258 -2.47 -26.84 18.50
CA ALA A 258 -2.49 -28.22 18.04
C ALA A 258 -1.14 -28.95 18.10
N THR A 259 0.01 -28.23 18.08
CA THR A 259 1.35 -28.85 17.96
C THR A 259 2.33 -28.37 19.03
N GLY A 260 2.01 -27.32 19.77
CA GLY A 260 2.94 -26.67 20.71
C GLY A 260 4.17 -26.03 20.05
N GLN A 261 4.23 -26.04 18.72
CA GLN A 261 5.40 -25.51 17.98
C GLN A 261 5.36 -23.99 17.95
N TYR A 262 6.48 -23.36 18.31
CA TYR A 262 6.66 -21.92 18.20
C TYR A 262 6.60 -21.47 16.73
N ARG A 263 6.01 -20.31 16.50
CA ARG A 263 5.84 -19.70 15.17
C ARG A 263 6.50 -18.32 15.16
N ILE A 264 7.53 -18.16 14.35
CA ILE A 264 8.24 -16.89 14.25
C ILE A 264 7.32 -15.78 13.74
N SER A 265 7.37 -14.62 14.37
CA SER A 265 6.63 -13.42 13.99
C SER A 265 7.52 -12.22 13.69
N SER A 266 8.78 -12.23 14.16
CA SER A 266 9.73 -11.12 14.01
C SER A 266 9.11 -9.81 14.49
N THR A 267 9.12 -8.76 13.68
CA THR A 267 8.54 -7.45 13.97
C THR A 267 7.03 -7.37 13.79
N PHE A 268 6.40 -8.40 13.23
CA PHE A 268 4.97 -8.43 12.96
C PHE A 268 4.17 -8.86 14.19
N THR A 269 2.91 -8.46 14.25
CA THR A 269 1.99 -8.85 15.33
C THR A 269 1.66 -10.34 15.31
N THR A 270 1.77 -10.96 14.14
CA THR A 270 1.48 -12.39 13.95
C THR A 270 2.45 -13.05 12.96
N ALA A 271 2.68 -14.33 13.13
CA ALA A 271 3.43 -15.16 12.17
C ALA A 271 2.83 -15.13 10.75
N LEU A 272 1.49 -14.98 10.65
CA LEU A 272 0.78 -14.86 9.38
C LEU A 272 1.12 -13.55 8.67
N GLY A 273 1.26 -12.44 9.41
CA GLY A 273 1.67 -11.13 8.87
C GLY A 273 3.08 -11.18 8.29
N LEU A 274 4.02 -11.82 8.99
CA LEU A 274 5.38 -12.05 8.48
C LEU A 274 5.37 -12.88 7.20
N ALA A 275 4.63 -13.99 7.18
CA ALA A 275 4.53 -14.86 6.01
C ALA A 275 3.90 -14.15 4.80
N GLU A 276 2.87 -13.34 5.02
CA GLU A 276 2.27 -12.50 3.99
C GLU A 276 3.30 -11.52 3.43
N TYR A 277 4.02 -10.79 4.29
CA TYR A 277 5.07 -9.88 3.86
C TYR A 277 6.13 -10.57 3.01
N MET A 278 6.62 -11.74 3.43
CA MET A 278 7.59 -12.54 2.68
C MET A 278 7.06 -12.93 1.29
N ALA A 279 5.79 -13.33 1.21
CA ALA A 279 5.13 -13.66 -0.06
C ALA A 279 4.96 -12.44 -0.97
N LEU A 280 4.74 -11.24 -0.40
CA LEU A 280 4.63 -9.98 -1.16
C LEU A 280 5.99 -9.45 -1.63
N ALA A 281 7.05 -9.67 -0.87
CA ALA A 281 8.41 -9.25 -1.21
C ALA A 281 9.06 -10.16 -2.29
N LEU A 282 8.73 -11.45 -2.28
CA LEU A 282 9.34 -12.43 -3.17
C LEU A 282 9.29 -12.08 -4.66
N PRO A 283 8.18 -11.59 -5.25
CA PRO A 283 8.16 -11.21 -6.67
C PRO A 283 9.21 -10.17 -7.04
N PHE A 284 9.52 -9.23 -6.14
CA PHE A 284 10.57 -8.23 -6.36
C PHE A 284 11.95 -8.87 -6.32
N VAL A 285 12.18 -9.82 -5.42
CA VAL A 285 13.43 -10.60 -5.35
C VAL A 285 13.63 -11.41 -6.65
N LEU A 286 12.59 -12.10 -7.12
CA LEU A 286 12.61 -12.82 -8.40
C LEU A 286 12.89 -11.87 -9.57
N HIS A 287 12.39 -10.64 -9.49
CA HIS A 287 12.64 -9.63 -10.51
C HIS A 287 14.10 -9.18 -10.55
N PHE A 288 14.73 -8.92 -9.40
CA PHE A 288 16.16 -8.62 -9.33
C PHE A 288 17.02 -9.80 -9.81
N MET A 289 16.62 -11.03 -9.52
CA MET A 289 17.29 -12.25 -9.98
C MET A 289 17.22 -12.42 -11.50
N ALA A 290 16.03 -12.23 -12.10
CA ALA A 290 15.76 -12.52 -13.50
C ALA A 290 16.10 -11.37 -14.47
N SER A 291 16.25 -10.14 -13.95
CA SER A 291 16.49 -8.95 -14.76
C SER A 291 17.99 -8.68 -14.96
N ASN A 292 18.30 -7.76 -15.88
CA ASN A 292 19.69 -7.44 -16.23
C ASN A 292 20.33 -6.50 -15.17
N TYR A 293 20.62 -7.06 -14.01
CA TYR A 293 21.37 -6.44 -12.91
C TYR A 293 22.80 -6.97 -12.83
N PRO A 294 23.72 -6.28 -12.12
CA PRO A 294 25.04 -6.79 -11.82
C PRO A 294 24.98 -8.20 -11.21
N ARG A 295 25.96 -9.05 -11.54
CA ARG A 295 25.99 -10.46 -11.10
C ARG A 295 25.86 -10.60 -9.58
N ILE A 296 26.45 -9.70 -8.79
CA ILE A 296 26.37 -9.72 -7.33
C ILE A 296 24.94 -9.52 -6.83
N ILE A 297 24.17 -8.61 -7.43
CA ILE A 297 22.75 -8.38 -7.07
C ILE A 297 21.91 -9.61 -7.42
N ARG A 298 22.14 -10.20 -8.60
CA ARG A 298 21.42 -11.42 -9.03
C ARG A 298 21.73 -12.62 -8.15
N LEU A 299 22.99 -12.78 -7.72
CA LEU A 299 23.41 -13.84 -6.79
C LEU A 299 22.80 -13.61 -5.40
N ALA A 300 22.85 -12.39 -4.88
CA ALA A 300 22.21 -12.05 -3.61
C ALA A 300 20.69 -12.32 -3.64
N ALA A 301 20.02 -11.96 -4.74
CA ALA A 301 18.60 -12.26 -4.92
C ALA A 301 18.35 -13.78 -4.97
N LEU A 302 19.18 -14.55 -5.68
CA LEU A 302 19.08 -16.01 -5.74
C LEU A 302 19.19 -16.65 -4.35
N VAL A 303 20.16 -16.21 -3.54
CA VAL A 303 20.36 -16.70 -2.16
C VAL A 303 19.19 -16.28 -1.25
N SER A 304 18.57 -15.14 -1.51
CA SER A 304 17.43 -14.67 -0.73
C SER A 304 16.17 -15.55 -0.90
N VAL A 305 16.00 -16.22 -2.04
CA VAL A 305 14.81 -17.07 -2.29
C VAL A 305 14.69 -18.22 -1.27
N PRO A 306 15.71 -19.08 -1.07
CA PRO A 306 15.64 -20.14 -0.05
C PRO A 306 15.55 -19.59 1.39
N VAL A 307 16.14 -18.43 1.69
CA VAL A 307 15.98 -17.78 2.99
C VAL A 307 14.53 -17.39 3.24
N ILE A 308 13.87 -16.75 2.26
CA ILE A 308 12.44 -16.40 2.34
C ILE A 308 11.57 -17.65 2.52
N LEU A 309 11.87 -18.73 1.78
CA LEU A 309 11.16 -20.01 1.93
C LEU A 309 11.31 -20.56 3.35
N TRP A 310 12.52 -20.55 3.89
CA TRP A 310 12.76 -21.03 5.25
C TRP A 310 11.98 -20.22 6.29
N VAL A 311 12.04 -18.89 6.21
CA VAL A 311 11.23 -18.02 7.08
C VAL A 311 9.75 -18.36 7.00
N ILE A 312 9.19 -18.54 5.79
CA ILE A 312 7.78 -18.93 5.61
C ILE A 312 7.49 -20.31 6.24
N ILE A 313 8.40 -21.27 6.15
CA ILE A 313 8.24 -22.58 6.78
C ILE A 313 8.13 -22.43 8.30
N GLU A 314 9.01 -21.66 8.93
CA GLU A 314 9.05 -21.49 10.39
C GLU A 314 7.87 -20.61 10.92
N THR A 315 7.18 -19.87 10.05
CA THR A 315 5.91 -19.23 10.41
C THR A 315 4.76 -20.23 10.52
N ASP A 316 4.90 -21.46 10.00
CA ASP A 316 3.84 -22.46 9.82
C ASP A 316 2.55 -21.86 9.18
N ALA A 317 2.72 -20.91 8.27
CA ALA A 317 1.62 -20.24 7.59
C ALA A 317 1.38 -20.86 6.21
N ARG A 318 0.30 -21.64 6.10
CA ARG A 318 -0.08 -22.33 4.83
C ARG A 318 -0.20 -21.38 3.65
N LEU A 319 -0.78 -20.19 3.88
CA LEU A 319 -0.95 -19.21 2.81
C LEU A 319 0.35 -18.51 2.40
N GLY A 320 1.30 -18.37 3.32
CA GLY A 320 2.65 -17.94 2.95
C GLY A 320 3.29 -18.87 1.94
N MET A 321 3.16 -20.20 2.14
CA MET A 321 3.62 -21.22 1.20
C MET A 321 2.90 -21.13 -0.15
N VAL A 322 1.57 -20.96 -0.14
CA VAL A 322 0.79 -20.76 -1.38
C VAL A 322 1.29 -19.51 -2.12
N GLY A 323 1.46 -18.39 -1.41
CA GLY A 323 1.98 -17.14 -1.99
C GLY A 323 3.39 -17.28 -2.55
N PHE A 324 4.26 -18.06 -1.88
CA PHE A 324 5.61 -18.35 -2.37
C PHE A 324 5.59 -19.07 -3.71
N PHE A 325 4.91 -20.19 -3.81
CA PHE A 325 4.84 -20.96 -5.06
C PHE A 325 4.07 -20.23 -6.15
N MET A 326 3.00 -19.53 -5.80
CA MET A 326 2.24 -18.70 -6.73
C MET A 326 3.10 -17.56 -7.30
N SER A 327 3.97 -16.94 -6.48
CA SER A 327 4.94 -15.94 -6.96
C SER A 327 5.84 -16.50 -8.05
N ILE A 328 6.41 -17.67 -7.83
CA ILE A 328 7.31 -18.32 -8.80
C ILE A 328 6.55 -18.66 -10.08
N LEU A 329 5.38 -19.29 -9.95
CA LEU A 329 4.57 -19.69 -11.11
C LEU A 329 4.11 -18.50 -11.94
N LEU A 330 3.51 -17.49 -11.30
CA LEU A 330 3.04 -16.30 -12.02
C LEU A 330 4.21 -15.54 -12.64
N TYR A 331 5.32 -15.41 -11.91
CA TYR A 331 6.50 -14.74 -12.46
C TYR A 331 7.06 -15.47 -13.68
N LEU A 332 7.12 -16.81 -13.63
CA LEU A 332 7.54 -17.66 -14.75
C LEU A 332 6.60 -17.50 -15.95
N LEU A 333 5.28 -17.45 -15.71
CA LEU A 333 4.30 -17.20 -16.78
C LEU A 333 4.53 -15.85 -17.47
N PHE A 334 4.67 -14.77 -16.68
CA PHE A 334 4.96 -13.44 -17.24
C PHE A 334 6.27 -13.44 -18.04
N TRP A 335 7.30 -14.08 -17.50
CA TRP A 335 8.60 -14.16 -18.16
C TRP A 335 8.52 -14.99 -19.47
N GLY A 336 7.84 -16.13 -19.44
CA GLY A 336 7.63 -16.98 -20.62
C GLY A 336 6.86 -16.27 -21.74
N VAL A 337 5.74 -15.60 -21.39
CA VAL A 337 4.95 -14.81 -22.36
C VAL A 337 5.78 -13.68 -22.98
N ARG A 338 6.56 -12.97 -22.18
CA ARG A 338 7.43 -11.89 -22.66
C ARG A 338 8.54 -12.41 -23.55
N LEU A 339 9.18 -13.52 -23.16
CA LEU A 339 10.24 -14.15 -23.97
C LEU A 339 9.69 -14.62 -25.31
N TRP A 340 8.54 -15.28 -25.31
CA TRP A 340 7.87 -15.71 -26.55
C TRP A 340 7.56 -14.54 -27.49
N ARG A 341 7.09 -13.42 -26.93
CA ARG A 341 6.78 -12.23 -27.73
C ARG A 341 8.01 -11.48 -28.23
N ALA A 342 9.09 -11.46 -27.47
CA ALA A 342 10.34 -10.77 -27.84
C ALA A 342 11.18 -11.58 -28.84
N GLN A 343 11.14 -12.91 -28.72
CA GLN A 343 11.96 -13.85 -29.51
C GLN A 343 11.05 -14.98 -30.02
N LYS A 344 10.34 -14.72 -31.12
CA LYS A 344 9.39 -15.69 -31.70
C LYS A 344 10.07 -17.00 -32.13
N ASP A 345 11.34 -16.94 -32.46
CA ASP A 345 12.14 -18.10 -32.91
C ASP A 345 12.68 -18.93 -31.72
N SER A 346 12.55 -18.44 -30.48
CA SER A 346 12.99 -19.15 -29.28
C SER A 346 11.93 -20.14 -28.82
N LEU A 347 12.27 -21.43 -28.82
CA LEU A 347 11.39 -22.47 -28.28
C LEU A 347 11.16 -22.36 -26.76
N VAL A 348 12.09 -21.69 -26.03
CA VAL A 348 12.02 -21.62 -24.56
C VAL A 348 10.77 -20.89 -24.08
N GLY A 349 10.46 -19.73 -24.66
CA GLY A 349 9.26 -18.97 -24.28
C GLY A 349 7.97 -19.73 -24.56
N VAL A 350 7.89 -20.35 -25.74
CA VAL A 350 6.73 -21.15 -26.17
C VAL A 350 6.57 -22.38 -25.26
N SER A 351 7.67 -23.10 -24.98
CA SER A 351 7.65 -24.29 -24.13
C SER A 351 7.15 -23.97 -22.72
N ILE A 352 7.56 -22.86 -22.12
CA ILE A 352 7.08 -22.42 -20.81
C ILE A 352 5.57 -22.16 -20.85
N VAL A 353 5.09 -21.41 -21.83
CA VAL A 353 3.66 -21.04 -21.93
C VAL A 353 2.79 -22.26 -22.20
N VAL A 354 3.25 -23.19 -23.05
CA VAL A 354 2.52 -24.45 -23.37
C VAL A 354 2.54 -25.42 -22.19
N ALA A 355 3.67 -25.55 -21.49
CA ALA A 355 3.79 -26.41 -20.31
C ALA A 355 3.06 -25.87 -19.08
N TYR A 356 2.82 -24.55 -19.01
CA TYR A 356 2.25 -23.90 -17.83
C TYR A 356 0.90 -24.49 -17.39
N PRO A 357 -0.12 -24.73 -18.26
CA PRO A 357 -1.36 -25.35 -17.86
C PRO A 357 -1.16 -26.76 -17.28
N ALA A 358 -0.26 -27.55 -17.86
CA ALA A 358 0.03 -28.89 -17.36
C ALA A 358 0.70 -28.84 -15.97
N VAL A 359 1.67 -27.96 -15.76
CA VAL A 359 2.32 -27.74 -14.46
C VAL A 359 1.31 -27.24 -13.42
N PHE A 360 0.46 -26.30 -13.79
CA PHE A 360 -0.59 -25.79 -12.91
C PHE A 360 -1.58 -26.89 -12.53
N CYS A 361 -2.09 -27.67 -13.51
CA CYS A 361 -2.97 -28.79 -13.26
C CYS A 361 -2.30 -29.88 -12.40
N ALA A 362 -1.02 -30.20 -12.64
CA ALA A 362 -0.26 -31.15 -11.83
C ALA A 362 -0.12 -30.67 -10.38
N MET A 363 0.13 -29.37 -10.18
CA MET A 363 0.23 -28.79 -8.84
C MET A 363 -1.12 -28.80 -8.12
N VAL A 364 -2.22 -28.47 -8.81
CA VAL A 364 -3.57 -28.58 -8.26
C VAL A 364 -3.89 -30.03 -7.94
N ALA A 365 -3.62 -30.96 -8.84
CA ALA A 365 -3.80 -32.39 -8.62
C ALA A 365 -3.01 -32.90 -7.40
N ALA A 366 -1.75 -32.43 -7.22
CA ALA A 366 -0.95 -32.80 -6.06
C ALA A 366 -1.63 -32.42 -4.73
N THR A 367 -2.41 -31.33 -4.70
CA THR A 367 -3.18 -30.93 -3.50
C THR A 367 -4.26 -31.94 -3.13
N PHE A 368 -4.75 -32.73 -4.07
CA PHE A 368 -5.76 -33.77 -3.83
C PHE A 368 -5.15 -35.14 -3.58
N PHE A 369 -4.10 -35.52 -4.33
CA PHE A 369 -3.56 -36.88 -4.34
C PHE A 369 -2.40 -37.09 -3.38
N VAL A 370 -1.62 -36.04 -3.02
CA VAL A 370 -0.52 -36.17 -2.07
C VAL A 370 -1.02 -35.90 -0.67
N GLY A 371 -1.15 -36.94 0.16
CA GLY A 371 -1.79 -36.86 1.49
C GLY A 371 -1.25 -35.74 2.41
N ARG A 372 0.10 -35.51 2.44
CA ARG A 372 0.70 -34.44 3.22
C ARG A 372 0.26 -33.05 2.72
N ILE A 373 0.20 -32.83 1.40
CA ILE A 373 -0.21 -31.57 0.79
C ILE A 373 -1.72 -31.40 0.96
N ARG A 374 -2.50 -32.45 0.73
CA ARG A 374 -3.95 -32.46 0.91
C ARG A 374 -4.35 -31.99 2.32
N ASN A 375 -3.76 -32.60 3.34
CA ASN A 375 -4.05 -32.25 4.73
C ASN A 375 -3.66 -30.79 5.05
N LYS A 376 -2.55 -30.29 4.49
CA LYS A 376 -2.14 -28.88 4.67
C LYS A 376 -3.05 -27.90 3.92
N VAL A 377 -3.48 -28.21 2.70
CA VAL A 377 -4.27 -27.29 1.85
C VAL A 377 -5.75 -27.36 2.21
N TRP A 378 -6.33 -28.55 2.20
CA TRP A 378 -7.78 -28.74 2.37
C TRP A 378 -8.22 -28.94 3.81
N GLY A 379 -7.27 -29.16 4.72
CA GLY A 379 -7.52 -29.35 6.15
C GLY A 379 -7.95 -30.76 6.46
N GLY A 380 -7.05 -31.54 7.03
CA GLY A 380 -7.28 -32.85 7.61
C GLY A 380 -6.45 -33.02 8.88
N GLY A 381 -6.80 -33.95 9.76
CA GLY A 381 -6.10 -34.17 11.02
C GLY A 381 -6.07 -32.89 11.88
N GLN A 382 -4.89 -32.45 12.28
CA GLN A 382 -4.69 -31.28 13.14
C GLN A 382 -5.19 -29.93 12.56
N TYR A 383 -5.54 -29.87 11.26
CA TYR A 383 -6.04 -28.66 10.62
C TYR A 383 -7.56 -28.61 10.45
N ALA A 384 -8.28 -29.68 10.80
CA ALA A 384 -9.73 -29.79 10.62
C ALA A 384 -10.48 -28.71 11.39
N ALA A 385 -10.18 -28.55 12.68
CA ALA A 385 -10.82 -27.56 13.55
C ALA A 385 -10.71 -26.11 13.01
N SER A 386 -9.55 -25.75 12.45
CA SER A 386 -9.37 -24.42 11.83
C SER A 386 -10.24 -24.22 10.59
N ASN A 387 -10.48 -25.25 9.78
CA ASN A 387 -11.33 -25.14 8.60
C ASN A 387 -12.83 -25.17 8.97
N GLU A 388 -13.21 -25.95 9.98
CA GLU A 388 -14.57 -25.94 10.53
C GLU A 388 -14.94 -24.57 11.11
N GLY A 389 -14.03 -23.96 11.89
CA GLY A 389 -14.21 -22.60 12.40
C GLY A 389 -14.43 -21.57 11.29
N ARG A 390 -13.64 -21.62 10.22
CA ARG A 390 -13.84 -20.73 9.06
C ARG A 390 -15.16 -20.94 8.35
N MET A 391 -15.57 -22.21 8.18
CA MET A 391 -16.86 -22.52 7.58
C MET A 391 -18.03 -22.02 8.44
N ALA A 392 -17.90 -22.14 9.77
CA ALA A 392 -18.88 -21.58 10.70
C ALA A 392 -18.96 -20.06 10.60
N GLN A 393 -17.81 -19.37 10.55
CA GLN A 393 -17.75 -17.92 10.35
C GLN A 393 -18.42 -17.49 9.04
N VAL A 394 -18.16 -18.17 7.93
CA VAL A 394 -18.77 -17.86 6.63
C VAL A 394 -20.29 -18.09 6.67
N LYS A 395 -20.74 -19.23 7.24
CA LYS A 395 -22.17 -19.54 7.38
C LYS A 395 -22.92 -18.52 8.23
N ALA A 396 -22.31 -18.03 9.32
CA ALA A 396 -22.90 -17.01 10.18
C ALA A 396 -22.87 -15.63 9.55
N GLY A 397 -21.75 -15.23 8.93
CA GLY A 397 -21.53 -13.87 8.46
C GLY A 397 -22.15 -13.55 7.10
N MET A 398 -22.23 -14.50 6.16
CA MET A 398 -22.79 -14.22 4.83
C MET A 398 -24.23 -13.66 4.84
N PRO A 399 -25.18 -14.19 5.63
CA PRO A 399 -26.49 -13.58 5.75
C PRO A 399 -26.44 -12.13 6.27
N MET A 400 -25.53 -11.84 7.22
CA MET A 400 -25.37 -10.49 7.76
C MET A 400 -24.90 -9.51 6.71
N VAL A 401 -23.96 -9.91 5.84
CA VAL A 401 -23.46 -9.09 4.72
C VAL A 401 -24.57 -8.74 3.74
N PHE A 402 -25.43 -9.71 3.39
CA PHE A 402 -26.51 -9.46 2.43
C PHE A 402 -27.68 -8.66 3.02
N ASN A 403 -27.94 -8.79 4.32
CA ASN A 403 -29.00 -8.04 4.99
C ASN A 403 -28.62 -6.56 5.22
N HIS A 404 -27.34 -6.23 5.27
CA HIS A 404 -26.84 -4.87 5.48
C HIS A 404 -25.85 -4.45 4.36
N PRO A 405 -26.35 -3.94 3.23
CA PRO A 405 -25.53 -3.68 2.03
C PRO A 405 -24.48 -2.57 2.21
N ILE A 406 -24.60 -1.70 3.23
CA ILE A 406 -23.61 -0.66 3.59
C ILE A 406 -22.70 -1.13 4.73
N GLY A 407 -23.01 -2.29 5.36
CA GLY A 407 -22.26 -2.87 6.45
C GLY A 407 -22.68 -2.39 7.84
N HIS A 408 -21.89 -2.80 8.87
CA HIS A 408 -22.17 -2.57 10.28
C HIS A 408 -21.20 -1.58 10.94
N GLY A 409 -20.36 -0.93 10.15
CA GLY A 409 -19.35 0.04 10.62
C GLY A 409 -17.92 -0.47 10.51
N ILE A 410 -17.06 0.44 10.11
CA ILE A 410 -15.61 0.18 10.01
C ILE A 410 -15.05 -0.24 11.36
N GLY A 411 -14.30 -1.35 11.39
CA GLY A 411 -13.70 -1.93 12.59
C GLY A 411 -14.63 -2.80 13.41
N MET A 412 -15.92 -2.93 13.04
CA MET A 412 -16.93 -3.68 13.81
C MET A 412 -17.13 -5.12 13.31
N GLY A 413 -16.44 -5.54 12.26
CA GLY A 413 -16.69 -6.85 11.63
C GLY A 413 -16.54 -8.04 12.58
N GLY A 414 -15.53 -8.04 13.46
CA GLY A 414 -15.31 -9.10 14.46
C GLY A 414 -16.42 -9.16 15.52
N GLU A 415 -16.82 -8.01 16.07
CA GLU A 415 -17.90 -7.90 17.04
C GLU A 415 -19.25 -8.27 16.43
N THR A 416 -19.51 -7.80 15.21
CA THR A 416 -20.74 -8.12 14.47
C THR A 416 -20.87 -9.62 14.23
N LEU A 417 -19.77 -10.30 13.86
CA LEU A 417 -19.78 -11.75 13.66
C LEU A 417 -20.04 -12.52 14.95
N GLY A 418 -19.54 -12.00 16.08
CA GLY A 418 -19.72 -12.62 17.41
C GLY A 418 -19.09 -14.02 17.55
N TYR A 419 -18.21 -14.41 16.61
CA TYR A 419 -17.54 -15.71 16.66
C TYR A 419 -16.32 -15.66 17.58
N THR A 420 -16.26 -16.57 18.55
CA THR A 420 -15.12 -16.73 19.46
C THR A 420 -14.38 -18.02 19.17
N ASN A 421 -13.05 -18.00 19.26
CA ASN A 421 -12.21 -19.19 19.15
C ASN A 421 -12.26 -20.02 20.45
N SER A 422 -11.53 -21.14 20.48
CA SER A 422 -11.41 -22.02 21.65
C SER A 422 -10.87 -21.33 22.90
N ALA A 423 -10.16 -20.20 22.75
CA ALA A 423 -9.66 -19.38 23.84
C ALA A 423 -10.63 -18.26 24.28
N GLY A 424 -11.88 -18.25 23.75
CA GLY A 424 -12.91 -17.24 24.08
C GLY A 424 -12.67 -15.88 23.44
N MET A 425 -11.71 -15.74 22.52
CA MET A 425 -11.43 -14.48 21.84
C MET A 425 -12.25 -14.33 20.57
N GLY A 426 -12.83 -13.15 20.36
CA GLY A 426 -13.48 -12.77 19.11
C GLY A 426 -12.48 -12.80 17.95
N THR A 427 -12.77 -13.57 16.91
CA THR A 427 -11.87 -13.71 15.77
C THR A 427 -12.63 -13.82 14.46
N ILE A 428 -12.05 -13.24 13.42
CA ILE A 428 -12.48 -13.38 12.05
C ILE A 428 -11.27 -13.72 11.20
N ASP A 429 -11.34 -14.81 10.44
CA ASP A 429 -10.20 -15.32 9.69
C ASP A 429 -10.13 -14.76 8.26
N SER A 430 -11.26 -14.57 7.61
CA SER A 430 -11.32 -14.10 6.23
C SER A 430 -11.47 -12.59 6.14
N TYR A 431 -10.51 -11.93 5.44
CA TYR A 431 -10.63 -10.49 5.17
C TYR A 431 -11.79 -10.17 4.22
N TYR A 432 -12.17 -11.12 3.37
CA TYR A 432 -13.33 -10.97 2.50
C TYR A 432 -14.61 -10.85 3.31
N LEU A 433 -14.75 -11.71 4.31
CA LEU A 433 -15.89 -11.65 5.22
C LEU A 433 -15.85 -10.37 6.08
N LEU A 434 -14.65 -9.98 6.56
CA LEU A 434 -14.45 -8.77 7.35
C LEU A 434 -14.92 -7.52 6.58
N ILE A 435 -14.44 -7.32 5.37
CA ILE A 435 -14.85 -6.18 4.52
C ILE A 435 -16.35 -6.21 4.20
N GLY A 436 -16.90 -7.40 3.95
CA GLY A 436 -18.33 -7.57 3.73
C GLY A 436 -19.17 -7.17 4.94
N LEU A 437 -18.74 -7.52 6.16
CA LEU A 437 -19.43 -7.15 7.40
C LEU A 437 -19.28 -5.66 7.71
N GLU A 438 -18.09 -5.09 7.51
CA GLU A 438 -17.82 -3.69 7.85
C GLU A 438 -18.45 -2.69 6.88
N TYR A 439 -18.35 -2.96 5.56
CA TYR A 439 -18.75 -2.01 4.50
C TYR A 439 -19.87 -2.56 3.60
N GLY A 440 -20.40 -3.73 3.90
CA GLY A 440 -21.39 -4.40 3.09
C GLY A 440 -20.90 -4.82 1.72
N ILE A 441 -21.83 -5.24 0.86
CA ILE A 441 -21.52 -5.69 -0.50
C ILE A 441 -20.96 -4.54 -1.38
N VAL A 442 -21.39 -3.30 -1.13
CA VAL A 442 -20.93 -2.14 -1.88
C VAL A 442 -19.45 -1.88 -1.61
N GLY A 443 -19.05 -1.83 -0.33
CA GLY A 443 -17.64 -1.67 0.04
C GLY A 443 -16.79 -2.85 -0.38
N PHE A 444 -17.31 -4.08 -0.31
CA PHE A 444 -16.66 -5.28 -0.81
C PHE A 444 -16.28 -5.17 -2.29
N VAL A 445 -17.25 -4.84 -3.14
CA VAL A 445 -17.03 -4.70 -4.59
C VAL A 445 -16.05 -3.56 -4.89
N LEU A 446 -16.13 -2.44 -4.17
CA LEU A 446 -15.21 -1.32 -4.35
C LEU A 446 -13.78 -1.71 -3.95
N TYR A 447 -13.60 -2.26 -2.73
CA TYR A 447 -12.28 -2.60 -2.20
C TYR A 447 -11.54 -3.60 -3.09
N PHE A 448 -12.18 -4.73 -3.38
CA PHE A 448 -11.56 -5.76 -4.24
C PHE A 448 -11.55 -5.36 -5.71
N GLY A 449 -12.52 -4.56 -6.16
CA GLY A 449 -12.58 -4.04 -7.52
C GLY A 449 -11.40 -3.13 -7.87
N ILE A 450 -11.01 -2.20 -7.01
CA ILE A 450 -9.83 -1.35 -7.25
C ILE A 450 -8.53 -2.16 -7.30
N LEU A 451 -8.38 -3.17 -6.45
CA LEU A 451 -7.25 -4.09 -6.48
C LEU A 451 -7.19 -4.89 -7.80
N LEU A 452 -8.32 -5.45 -8.22
CA LEU A 452 -8.41 -6.20 -9.49
C LEU A 452 -8.11 -5.31 -10.70
N ILE A 453 -8.56 -4.05 -10.71
CA ILE A 453 -8.25 -3.10 -11.77
C ILE A 453 -6.73 -2.81 -11.81
N ALA A 454 -6.09 -2.66 -10.65
CA ALA A 454 -4.65 -2.45 -10.57
C ALA A 454 -3.86 -3.68 -11.06
N ILE A 455 -4.24 -4.89 -10.63
CA ILE A 455 -3.65 -6.16 -11.07
C ILE A 455 -3.80 -6.31 -12.60
N TYR A 456 -5.02 -6.12 -13.12
CA TYR A 456 -5.29 -6.22 -14.55
C TYR A 456 -4.49 -5.19 -15.36
N GLY A 457 -4.48 -3.93 -14.92
CA GLY A 457 -3.73 -2.86 -15.58
C GLY A 457 -2.23 -3.13 -15.65
N ALA A 458 -1.63 -3.50 -14.52
CA ALA A 458 -0.21 -3.85 -14.43
C ALA A 458 0.11 -5.11 -15.24
N GLY A 459 -0.68 -6.18 -15.08
CA GLY A 459 -0.49 -7.45 -15.76
C GLY A 459 -0.62 -7.34 -17.28
N ARG A 460 -1.67 -6.65 -17.77
CA ARG A 460 -1.85 -6.41 -19.20
C ARG A 460 -0.69 -5.60 -19.80
N ALA A 461 -0.25 -4.55 -19.11
CA ALA A 461 0.88 -3.76 -19.57
C ALA A 461 2.17 -4.59 -19.57
N ALA A 462 2.42 -5.36 -18.50
CA ALA A 462 3.59 -6.22 -18.39
C ALA A 462 3.66 -7.29 -19.48
N MET A 463 2.52 -7.88 -19.89
CA MET A 463 2.47 -8.95 -20.89
C MET A 463 2.47 -8.43 -22.33
N PHE A 464 1.73 -7.34 -22.60
CA PHE A 464 1.34 -7.00 -23.97
C PHE A 464 1.94 -5.69 -24.50
N ARG A 465 2.68 -4.92 -23.67
CA ARG A 465 3.32 -3.68 -24.12
C ARG A 465 4.84 -3.81 -24.16
N ALA A 466 5.47 -3.02 -25.03
CA ALA A 466 6.90 -2.81 -24.97
C ALA A 466 7.25 -2.08 -23.66
N LEU A 467 8.31 -2.51 -23.00
CA LEU A 467 8.81 -1.94 -21.74
C LEU A 467 10.22 -1.40 -21.98
N PRO A 468 10.37 -0.23 -22.64
CA PRO A 468 11.66 0.28 -23.07
C PRO A 468 12.57 0.66 -21.90
N GLN A 469 12.00 1.11 -20.79
CA GLN A 469 12.74 1.44 -19.58
C GLN A 469 12.72 0.29 -18.59
N ARG A 470 13.86 0.08 -17.91
CA ARG A 470 14.00 -0.98 -16.90
C ARG A 470 12.97 -0.87 -15.77
N GLU A 471 12.60 0.33 -15.34
CA GLU A 471 11.60 0.51 -14.30
C GLU A 471 10.20 0.00 -14.68
N TYR A 472 9.82 0.05 -15.96
CA TYR A 472 8.51 -0.47 -16.38
C TYR A 472 8.38 -1.98 -16.25
N THR A 473 9.52 -2.70 -16.19
CA THR A 473 9.51 -4.14 -15.97
C THR A 473 9.04 -4.51 -14.56
N PHE A 474 9.04 -3.56 -13.60
CA PHE A 474 8.47 -3.75 -12.26
C PHE A 474 6.94 -3.91 -12.25
N LEU A 475 6.24 -3.62 -13.34
CA LEU A 475 4.83 -3.99 -13.48
C LEU A 475 4.60 -5.50 -13.33
N VAL A 476 5.59 -6.35 -13.63
CA VAL A 476 5.52 -7.81 -13.41
C VAL A 476 5.43 -8.13 -11.91
N PRO A 477 6.46 -7.81 -11.08
CA PRO A 477 6.38 -8.13 -9.66
C PRO A 477 5.22 -7.43 -8.96
N LEU A 478 4.80 -6.24 -9.39
CA LEU A 478 3.61 -5.57 -8.85
C LEU A 478 2.33 -6.38 -9.09
N ALA A 479 2.09 -6.84 -10.33
CA ALA A 479 0.92 -7.65 -10.64
C ALA A 479 0.91 -8.95 -9.84
N VAL A 480 2.06 -9.61 -9.70
CA VAL A 480 2.20 -10.85 -8.92
C VAL A 480 1.99 -10.61 -7.43
N SER A 481 2.62 -9.58 -6.84
CA SER A 481 2.46 -9.24 -5.42
C SER A 481 1.02 -8.88 -5.06
N LEU A 482 0.36 -8.04 -5.85
CA LEU A 482 -1.05 -7.69 -5.63
C LEU A 482 -1.97 -8.90 -5.77
N THR A 483 -1.66 -9.85 -6.68
CA THR A 483 -2.40 -11.11 -6.79
C THR A 483 -2.19 -11.98 -5.54
N ASN A 484 -0.95 -12.08 -5.03
CA ASN A 484 -0.67 -12.76 -3.76
C ASN A 484 -1.46 -12.15 -2.61
N PHE A 485 -1.47 -10.81 -2.50
CA PHE A 485 -2.24 -10.11 -1.48
C PHE A 485 -3.71 -10.49 -1.55
N LEU A 486 -4.32 -10.44 -2.74
CA LEU A 486 -5.71 -10.81 -2.94
C LEU A 486 -6.00 -12.24 -2.48
N VAL A 487 -5.17 -13.20 -2.87
CA VAL A 487 -5.37 -14.62 -2.52
C VAL A 487 -5.17 -14.86 -1.02
N ILE A 488 -4.15 -14.26 -0.41
CA ILE A 488 -3.87 -14.42 1.02
C ILE A 488 -5.00 -13.85 1.87
N LYS A 489 -5.58 -12.72 1.47
CA LYS A 489 -6.70 -12.08 2.19
C LYS A 489 -7.99 -12.90 2.18
N SER A 490 -8.12 -13.92 1.34
CA SER A 490 -9.27 -14.83 1.42
C SER A 490 -9.38 -15.58 2.76
N ILE A 491 -8.24 -15.79 3.46
CA ILE A 491 -8.18 -16.58 4.71
C ILE A 491 -7.47 -15.81 5.85
N PHE A 492 -6.94 -14.62 5.60
CA PHE A 492 -6.18 -13.86 6.58
C PHE A 492 -6.69 -12.42 6.71
N SER A 493 -7.23 -12.08 7.89
CA SER A 493 -7.92 -10.81 8.16
C SER A 493 -7.05 -9.71 8.75
N ASN A 494 -5.77 -9.94 9.03
CA ASN A 494 -4.88 -8.94 9.60
C ASN A 494 -4.58 -7.79 8.62
N ASP A 495 -4.45 -6.57 9.16
CA ASP A 495 -4.26 -5.32 8.42
C ASP A 495 -2.79 -4.91 8.22
N ASP A 496 -1.81 -5.64 8.79
CA ASP A 496 -0.40 -5.23 8.86
C ASP A 496 0.18 -4.85 7.49
N ASN A 497 -0.13 -5.59 6.42
CA ASN A 497 0.45 -5.39 5.09
C ASN A 497 -0.44 -4.59 4.12
N HIS A 498 -1.58 -4.06 4.57
CA HIS A 498 -2.46 -3.24 3.73
C HIS A 498 -1.76 -2.00 3.18
N PRO A 499 -1.02 -1.21 3.99
CA PRO A 499 -0.32 -0.05 3.46
C PRO A 499 0.62 -0.41 2.31
N LEU A 500 1.29 -1.56 2.38
CA LEU A 500 2.18 -2.05 1.32
C LEU A 500 1.40 -2.31 0.02
N ALA A 501 0.21 -2.91 0.09
CA ALA A 501 -0.64 -3.15 -1.07
C ALA A 501 -1.10 -1.83 -1.71
N PHE A 502 -1.49 -0.83 -0.91
CA PHE A 502 -1.87 0.49 -1.43
C PHE A 502 -0.69 1.29 -1.99
N MET A 503 0.54 1.12 -1.45
CA MET A 503 1.77 1.63 -2.07
C MET A 503 1.99 1.01 -3.45
N MET A 504 1.85 -0.31 -3.57
CA MET A 504 1.99 -1.02 -4.83
C MET A 504 0.93 -0.61 -5.86
N MET A 505 -0.31 -0.35 -5.45
CA MET A 505 -1.34 0.19 -6.35
C MET A 505 -0.96 1.58 -6.88
N GLY A 506 -0.52 2.49 -6.01
CA GLY A 506 -0.06 3.82 -6.42
C GLY A 506 1.14 3.76 -7.36
N MET A 507 2.08 2.84 -7.09
CA MET A 507 3.21 2.56 -7.98
C MET A 507 2.76 2.06 -9.36
N ALA A 508 1.79 1.15 -9.41
CA ALA A 508 1.26 0.64 -10.68
C ALA A 508 0.63 1.77 -11.51
N VAL A 509 -0.17 2.65 -10.89
CA VAL A 509 -0.76 3.83 -11.54
C VAL A 509 0.31 4.76 -12.10
N ALA A 510 1.34 5.07 -11.31
CA ALA A 510 2.45 5.94 -11.71
C ALA A 510 3.25 5.37 -12.89
N LEU A 511 3.58 4.07 -12.85
CA LEU A 511 4.29 3.40 -13.94
C LEU A 511 3.46 3.35 -15.23
N LEU A 512 2.16 3.07 -15.13
CA LEU A 512 1.25 3.07 -16.28
C LEU A 512 1.13 4.47 -16.92
N PHE A 513 1.11 5.51 -16.10
CA PHE A 513 1.14 6.90 -16.58
C PHE A 513 2.44 7.22 -17.33
N ARG A 514 3.59 6.97 -16.71
CA ARG A 514 4.92 7.24 -17.30
C ARG A 514 5.09 6.51 -18.62
N MET A 515 4.73 5.22 -18.65
CA MET A 515 4.81 4.41 -19.86
C MET A 515 3.94 4.97 -20.99
N ARG A 516 2.71 5.45 -20.71
CA ARG A 516 1.84 6.09 -21.73
C ARG A 516 2.43 7.40 -22.23
N LYS A 517 2.98 8.20 -21.33
CA LYS A 517 3.60 9.50 -21.67
C LYS A 517 4.81 9.31 -22.58
N ASP A 518 5.68 8.34 -22.28
CA ASP A 518 6.86 8.05 -23.10
C ASP A 518 6.46 7.50 -24.47
N SER A 519 5.48 6.58 -24.54
CA SER A 519 4.98 6.06 -25.80
C SER A 519 4.33 7.15 -26.68
N ALA A 520 3.66 8.12 -26.07
CA ALA A 520 3.09 9.26 -26.79
C ALA A 520 4.20 10.20 -27.33
N ALA A 521 5.27 10.40 -26.56
CA ALA A 521 6.42 11.21 -26.98
C ALA A 521 7.20 10.58 -28.13
N GLU A 522 7.31 9.25 -28.18
CA GLU A 522 7.93 8.50 -29.27
C GLU A 522 7.06 8.48 -30.56
N ALA A 523 5.74 8.54 -30.41
CA ALA A 523 4.81 8.53 -31.53
C ALA A 523 4.72 9.88 -32.28
N VAL A 524 5.24 10.99 -31.71
CA VAL A 524 5.34 12.28 -32.42
C VAL A 524 6.50 12.20 -33.39
N PRO A 525 6.25 12.25 -34.73
CA PRO A 525 7.33 12.17 -35.72
C PRO A 525 8.34 13.30 -35.51
N SER A 526 9.64 12.97 -35.64
CA SER A 526 10.76 13.92 -35.54
C SER A 526 10.75 15.06 -36.58
N ALA A 527 9.71 15.14 -37.39
CA ALA A 527 9.52 16.14 -38.45
C ALA A 527 9.34 17.60 -37.98
N SER A 528 9.21 17.81 -36.64
CA SER A 528 9.10 19.17 -36.08
C SER A 528 10.32 19.65 -35.29
N ARG A 529 11.42 18.90 -35.27
CA ARG A 529 12.69 19.48 -34.82
C ARG A 529 13.25 20.28 -35.97
N PRO A 530 13.36 21.63 -35.88
CA PRO A 530 14.08 22.39 -36.91
C PRO A 530 15.49 21.79 -36.98
N ALA A 531 15.86 21.24 -38.12
CA ALA A 531 17.22 20.85 -38.38
C ALA A 531 18.06 22.10 -38.09
N LEU A 532 18.87 22.05 -37.03
CA LEU A 532 19.94 23.03 -36.83
C LEU A 532 20.87 22.84 -38.02
N ASP A 533 20.64 23.69 -39.02
CA ASP A 533 21.37 23.70 -40.28
C ASP A 533 22.80 24.20 -39.99
N PHE A 534 23.65 23.27 -39.55
CA PHE A 534 25.07 23.49 -39.29
C PHE A 534 25.83 23.84 -40.60
N THR A 535 25.18 23.73 -41.79
CA THR A 535 25.79 24.05 -43.08
C THR A 535 25.83 25.55 -43.33
N ARG A 536 24.93 26.37 -42.72
CA ARG A 536 24.96 27.83 -42.93
C ARG A 536 26.06 28.55 -42.12
N THR A 537 26.52 27.99 -41.04
CA THR A 537 27.59 28.60 -40.23
C THR A 537 28.99 28.33 -40.79
N ALA A 538 29.18 27.24 -41.53
CA ALA A 538 30.46 26.91 -42.16
C ALA A 538 30.76 27.76 -43.42
N ILE A 539 29.73 28.24 -44.14
CA ILE A 539 29.89 29.07 -45.34
C ILE A 539 30.16 30.54 -44.98
N ALA A 540 29.63 31.03 -43.85
CA ALA A 540 29.89 32.38 -43.39
C ALA A 540 31.34 32.56 -42.87
N ALA A 541 31.95 31.53 -42.31
CA ALA A 541 33.33 31.57 -41.82
C ALA A 541 34.39 31.50 -42.94
N ARG A 542 34.03 31.03 -44.16
CA ARG A 542 34.95 31.00 -45.31
C ARG A 542 34.96 32.28 -46.18
N ARG A 543 34.09 33.27 -45.90
CA ARG A 543 34.06 34.55 -46.62
C ARG A 543 34.62 35.72 -45.83
N ALA A 544 35.13 35.49 -44.62
CA ALA A 544 35.73 36.51 -43.74
C ALA A 544 37.23 36.24 -43.45
N GLY A 545 37.89 35.39 -44.25
CA GLY A 545 39.32 35.18 -44.19
C GLY A 545 39.99 35.54 -45.53
#